data_9871ffd93ed00e1f391df0f6654b7942
#
_entry.id   9871ffd93ed00e1f391df0f6654b7942
#
_cell.length_a   1.000
_cell.length_b   1.000
_cell.length_c   1.000
_cell.angle_alpha   90.00
_cell.angle_beta   90.00
_cell.angle_gamma   90.00
#
_symmetry.space_group_name_H-M   'P 1'
#
loop_
_entity.id
_entity.type
_entity.pdbx_description
1 polymer ?
#
loop_
_entity_poly.entity_id
_entity_poly.type
_entity_poly.pdbx_seq_one_letter_code
_entity_poly.pdbx_strand_id
1 'polypeptide(L)'
;MNTLLKNPLDYSQYPDAQGHFGVYGGRFVSETLMAPLNELELAYEASLIDPEFQAELAFDYAHYVGRPSPIYEAKRLTEHVGGARILLKREDLNHTGAHKINNTIGQAMLAKRMGKTRIIAETGAGQHGVATATVCALMGLQCIVYMGEIDIERQAPNVARMKMLG
;
A
#
# COMPACT_ATOMS: atom_id res chain seq x y z
N MET A 1 17.84 -35.19 9.78
CA MET A 1 16.86 -35.12 10.88
C MET A 1 16.63 -33.64 11.20
N ASN A 2 15.43 -33.18 11.04
CA ASN A 2 15.06 -31.76 10.95
C ASN A 2 15.09 -31.09 12.35
N THR A 3 16.14 -30.33 12.64
CA THR A 3 16.31 -29.58 13.91
C THR A 3 15.66 -28.18 13.86
N LEU A 4 14.93 -27.85 12.80
CA LEU A 4 14.42 -26.50 12.52
C LEU A 4 13.07 -26.15 13.17
N LEU A 5 12.46 -27.04 13.98
CA LEU A 5 11.11 -26.83 14.53
C LEU A 5 11.00 -26.96 16.05
N LYS A 6 12.01 -26.61 16.80
CA LYS A 6 11.97 -26.80 18.29
C LYS A 6 11.58 -25.54 19.09
N ASN A 7 11.46 -24.35 18.49
CA ASN A 7 10.88 -23.19 19.17
C ASN A 7 9.78 -22.60 18.32
N PRO A 8 8.58 -22.30 18.87
CA PRO A 8 7.62 -21.47 18.16
C PRO A 8 8.32 -20.15 17.82
N LEU A 9 8.27 -19.75 16.55
CA LEU A 9 8.84 -18.49 16.09
C LEU A 9 8.18 -17.35 16.87
N ASP A 10 8.98 -16.62 17.62
CA ASP A 10 8.51 -15.38 18.25
C ASP A 10 8.48 -14.27 17.17
N TYR A 11 7.34 -14.09 16.57
CA TYR A 11 7.14 -13.10 15.52
C TYR A 11 7.32 -11.65 15.98
N SER A 12 7.36 -11.38 17.28
CA SER A 12 7.61 -10.05 17.82
C SER A 12 9.06 -9.58 17.62
N GLN A 13 9.98 -10.51 17.33
CA GLN A 13 11.40 -10.25 17.09
C GLN A 13 11.75 -10.09 15.60
N TYR A 14 10.78 -10.11 14.72
CA TYR A 14 10.99 -10.01 13.28
C TYR A 14 10.29 -8.77 12.67
N PRO A 15 10.91 -8.18 11.64
CA PRO A 15 12.29 -8.41 11.17
C PRO A 15 13.32 -7.97 12.21
N ASP A 16 14.54 -8.52 12.15
CA ASP A 16 15.68 -8.00 12.89
C ASP A 16 16.13 -6.62 12.33
N ALA A 17 17.13 -6.01 12.98
CA ALA A 17 17.65 -4.69 12.55
C ALA A 17 18.25 -4.68 11.13
N GLN A 18 18.56 -5.83 10.55
CA GLN A 18 19.05 -5.99 9.18
C GLN A 18 17.95 -6.39 8.19
N GLY A 19 16.71 -6.49 8.65
CA GLY A 19 15.56 -6.87 7.83
C GLY A 19 15.43 -8.37 7.57
N HIS A 20 15.98 -9.22 8.45
CA HIS A 20 15.87 -10.67 8.31
C HIS A 20 14.70 -11.23 9.14
N PHE A 21 14.16 -12.33 8.64
CA PHE A 21 13.18 -13.21 9.28
C PHE A 21 13.84 -14.58 9.50
N GLY A 22 14.73 -14.68 10.47
CA GLY A 22 15.59 -15.84 10.68
C GLY A 22 16.61 -15.97 9.54
N VAL A 23 16.55 -17.07 8.78
CA VAL A 23 17.43 -17.30 7.60
C VAL A 23 16.94 -16.66 6.33
N TYR A 24 15.79 -15.98 6.36
CA TYR A 24 15.16 -15.33 5.20
C TYR A 24 15.23 -13.81 5.33
N GLY A 25 15.04 -13.10 4.22
CA GLY A 25 15.00 -11.65 4.19
C GLY A 25 16.37 -11.01 4.03
N GLY A 26 16.49 -9.76 4.50
CA GLY A 26 17.65 -8.90 4.29
C GLY A 26 17.46 -7.94 3.11
N ARG A 27 18.53 -7.18 2.77
CA ARG A 27 18.50 -6.15 1.71
C ARG A 27 19.46 -6.53 0.60
N PHE A 28 18.91 -7.04 -0.51
CA PHE A 28 19.67 -7.48 -1.68
C PHE A 28 19.35 -6.55 -2.85
N VAL A 29 19.91 -5.35 -2.78
CA VAL A 29 19.77 -4.30 -3.82
C VAL A 29 21.15 -3.83 -4.26
N SER A 30 21.22 -3.09 -5.37
CA SER A 30 22.50 -2.48 -5.78
C SER A 30 22.96 -1.44 -4.74
N GLU A 31 24.28 -1.29 -4.58
CA GLU A 31 24.86 -0.36 -3.60
C GLU A 31 24.38 1.09 -3.76
N THR A 32 24.07 1.51 -4.98
CA THR A 32 23.54 2.84 -5.28
C THR A 32 22.18 3.11 -4.63
N LEU A 33 21.44 2.07 -4.24
CA LEU A 33 20.14 2.19 -3.57
C LEU A 33 20.24 2.14 -2.05
N MET A 34 21.39 1.80 -1.48
CA MET A 34 21.52 1.66 -0.02
C MET A 34 21.32 2.97 0.72
N ALA A 35 21.89 4.07 0.22
CA ALA A 35 21.72 5.39 0.87
C ALA A 35 20.25 5.85 0.87
N PRO A 36 19.50 5.83 -0.27
CA PRO A 36 18.07 6.13 -0.26
C PRO A 36 17.23 5.19 0.62
N LEU A 37 17.59 3.91 0.73
CA LEU A 37 16.86 2.97 1.60
C LEU A 37 17.09 3.26 3.08
N ASN A 38 18.32 3.62 3.46
CA ASN A 38 18.61 4.03 4.84
C ASN A 38 17.88 5.34 5.20
N GLU A 39 17.83 6.32 4.28
CA GLU A 39 17.04 7.55 4.43
C GLU A 39 15.55 7.22 4.67
N LEU A 40 14.99 6.31 3.86
CA LEU A 40 13.60 5.86 3.99
C LEU A 40 13.33 5.17 5.33
N GLU A 41 14.22 4.29 5.76
CA GLU A 41 14.09 3.56 7.03
C GLU A 41 14.04 4.53 8.21
N LEU A 42 14.99 5.47 8.30
CA LEU A 42 15.00 6.49 9.35
C LEU A 42 13.73 7.35 9.35
N ALA A 43 13.27 7.76 8.17
CA ALA A 43 12.04 8.53 8.05
C ALA A 43 10.80 7.71 8.46
N TYR A 44 10.76 6.43 8.10
CA TYR A 44 9.68 5.53 8.49
C TYR A 44 9.65 5.30 10.00
N GLU A 45 10.77 4.98 10.62
CA GLU A 45 10.86 4.79 12.08
C GLU A 45 10.44 6.05 12.83
N ALA A 46 10.89 7.22 12.39
CA ALA A 46 10.47 8.49 12.95
C ALA A 46 8.95 8.72 12.81
N SER A 47 8.37 8.36 11.67
CA SER A 47 6.94 8.51 11.42
C SER A 47 6.05 7.63 12.31
N LEU A 48 6.56 6.48 12.75
CA LEU A 48 5.81 5.56 13.63
C LEU A 48 5.51 6.15 15.01
N ILE A 49 6.38 7.03 15.49
CA ILE A 49 6.29 7.65 16.82
C ILE A 49 5.91 9.15 16.75
N ASP A 50 5.80 9.72 15.56
CA ASP A 50 5.39 11.13 15.37
C ASP A 50 3.85 11.24 15.49
N PRO A 51 3.34 11.88 16.56
CA PRO A 51 1.91 11.98 16.80
C PRO A 51 1.20 12.84 15.73
N GLU A 52 1.87 13.81 15.13
CA GLU A 52 1.30 14.63 14.07
C GLU A 52 1.12 13.83 12.79
N PHE A 53 2.14 13.06 12.38
CA PHE A 53 2.04 12.14 11.24
C PHE A 53 0.92 11.11 11.43
N GLN A 54 0.85 10.51 12.61
CA GLN A 54 -0.16 9.50 12.91
C GLN A 54 -1.59 10.09 12.91
N ALA A 55 -1.76 11.30 13.42
CA ALA A 55 -3.04 11.99 13.42
C ALA A 55 -3.49 12.38 11.99
N GLU A 56 -2.57 12.91 11.16
CA GLU A 56 -2.84 13.24 9.76
C GLU A 56 -3.21 11.97 8.95
N LEU A 57 -2.45 10.91 9.13
CA LEU A 57 -2.73 9.62 8.47
C LEU A 57 -4.08 9.03 8.90
N ALA A 58 -4.39 9.08 10.19
CA ALA A 58 -5.67 8.60 10.71
C ALA A 58 -6.84 9.43 10.17
N PHE A 59 -6.68 10.75 10.07
CA PHE A 59 -7.66 11.64 9.47
C PHE A 59 -7.92 11.29 8.00
N ASP A 60 -6.88 11.15 7.21
CA ASP A 60 -6.99 10.79 5.80
C ASP A 60 -7.60 9.39 5.62
N TYR A 61 -7.26 8.42 6.46
CA TYR A 61 -7.91 7.12 6.43
C TYR A 61 -9.42 7.22 6.67
N ALA A 62 -9.84 8.00 7.65
CA ALA A 62 -11.26 8.11 8.00
C ALA A 62 -12.05 8.93 6.97
N HIS A 63 -11.49 10.06 6.50
CA HIS A 63 -12.26 11.06 5.76
C HIS A 63 -12.00 11.07 4.25
N TYR A 64 -10.85 10.60 3.80
CA TYR A 64 -10.52 10.54 2.38
C TYR A 64 -10.56 9.11 1.82
N VAL A 65 -9.96 8.16 2.51
CA VAL A 65 -9.92 6.76 2.06
C VAL A 65 -11.24 6.04 2.35
N GLY A 66 -11.88 6.31 3.49
CA GLY A 66 -13.12 5.65 3.91
C GLY A 66 -12.88 4.39 4.74
N ARG A 67 -11.82 4.40 5.57
CA ARG A 67 -11.51 3.29 6.49
C ARG A 67 -11.97 3.59 7.92
N PRO A 68 -12.30 2.53 8.68
CA PRO A 68 -12.30 1.11 8.32
C PRO A 68 -13.42 0.75 7.34
N SER A 69 -13.11 0.02 6.28
CA SER A 69 -14.13 -0.49 5.35
C SER A 69 -15.02 -1.52 6.06
N PRO A 70 -16.35 -1.55 5.80
CA PRO A 70 -17.26 -2.43 6.48
C PRO A 70 -17.11 -3.90 6.09
N ILE A 71 -17.62 -4.79 6.95
CA ILE A 71 -17.85 -6.18 6.62
C ILE A 71 -19.35 -6.35 6.34
N TYR A 72 -19.66 -6.93 5.20
CA TYR A 72 -21.04 -7.19 4.76
C TYR A 72 -21.29 -8.68 4.66
N GLU A 73 -22.39 -9.15 5.28
CA GLU A 73 -22.84 -10.54 5.17
C GLU A 73 -23.65 -10.72 3.88
N ALA A 74 -23.13 -11.55 2.98
CA ALA A 74 -23.79 -11.88 1.72
C ALA A 74 -24.81 -13.01 1.90
N LYS A 75 -25.95 -12.73 2.55
CA LYS A 75 -26.95 -13.71 2.97
C LYS A 75 -27.45 -14.58 1.82
N ARG A 76 -27.90 -13.96 0.73
CA ARG A 76 -28.38 -14.69 -0.45
C ARG A 76 -27.32 -15.59 -1.09
N LEU A 77 -26.07 -15.15 -1.12
CA LEU A 77 -24.98 -15.95 -1.64
C LEU A 77 -24.66 -17.11 -0.69
N THR A 78 -24.66 -16.86 0.62
CA THR A 78 -24.53 -17.91 1.64
C THR A 78 -25.61 -18.99 1.49
N GLU A 79 -26.85 -18.58 1.34
CA GLU A 79 -28.00 -19.51 1.13
C GLU A 79 -27.87 -20.29 -0.19
N HIS A 80 -27.50 -19.62 -1.28
CA HIS A 80 -27.37 -20.23 -2.60
C HIS A 80 -26.27 -21.30 -2.65
N VAL A 81 -25.11 -21.03 -2.04
CA VAL A 81 -23.97 -21.96 -2.04
C VAL A 81 -24.19 -23.10 -1.04
N GLY A 82 -24.85 -22.85 0.07
CA GLY A 82 -25.00 -23.80 1.17
C GLY A 82 -23.66 -24.07 1.86
N GLY A 83 -23.62 -24.03 3.19
CA GLY A 83 -22.38 -24.29 3.95
C GLY A 83 -21.90 -23.09 4.75
N ALA A 84 -20.66 -22.64 4.53
CA ALA A 84 -20.06 -21.58 5.31
C ALA A 84 -20.72 -20.20 5.06
N ARG A 85 -20.83 -19.40 6.09
CA ARG A 85 -21.30 -18.02 6.02
C ARG A 85 -20.32 -17.15 5.25
N ILE A 86 -20.77 -16.44 4.22
CA ILE A 86 -19.94 -15.62 3.32
C ILE A 86 -19.99 -14.17 3.79
N LEU A 87 -18.81 -13.66 4.16
CA LEU A 87 -18.60 -12.28 4.59
C LEU A 87 -17.70 -11.56 3.57
N LEU A 88 -18.10 -10.38 3.14
CA LEU A 88 -17.34 -9.54 2.21
C LEU A 88 -16.69 -8.40 2.97
N LYS A 89 -15.37 -8.32 2.96
CA LYS A 89 -14.62 -7.13 3.38
C LYS A 89 -14.67 -6.12 2.23
N ARG A 90 -15.43 -5.04 2.42
CA ARG A 90 -15.84 -4.11 1.35
C ARG A 90 -14.76 -3.06 1.02
N GLU A 91 -13.60 -3.51 0.56
CA GLU A 91 -12.52 -2.62 0.10
C GLU A 91 -12.85 -1.90 -1.23
N ASP A 92 -13.89 -2.35 -1.92
CA ASP A 92 -14.49 -1.67 -3.07
C ASP A 92 -15.17 -0.33 -2.72
N LEU A 93 -15.50 -0.11 -1.45
CA LEU A 93 -16.06 1.15 -0.95
C LEU A 93 -14.99 2.18 -0.58
N ASN A 94 -13.72 1.81 -0.56
CA ASN A 94 -12.65 2.77 -0.38
C ASN A 94 -12.59 3.74 -1.58
N HIS A 95 -12.07 4.93 -1.34
CA HIS A 95 -11.79 5.88 -2.41
C HIS A 95 -10.95 5.23 -3.53
N THR A 96 -11.22 5.51 -4.78
CA THR A 96 -10.74 4.83 -5.99
C THR A 96 -11.36 3.45 -6.30
N GLY A 97 -12.21 2.92 -5.42
CA GLY A 97 -12.93 1.66 -5.63
C GLY A 97 -12.10 0.39 -5.40
N ALA A 98 -10.95 0.49 -4.71
CA ALA A 98 -10.07 -0.64 -4.45
C ALA A 98 -9.20 -0.42 -3.20
N HIS A 99 -8.52 -1.47 -2.76
CA HIS A 99 -7.67 -1.46 -1.57
C HIS A 99 -6.34 -0.69 -1.71
N LYS A 100 -5.92 -0.36 -2.93
CA LYS A 100 -4.59 0.24 -3.19
C LYS A 100 -4.41 1.62 -2.56
N ILE A 101 -5.47 2.37 -2.39
CA ILE A 101 -5.42 3.68 -1.71
C ILE A 101 -4.90 3.56 -0.27
N ASN A 102 -5.10 2.41 0.38
CA ASN A 102 -4.68 2.17 1.76
C ASN A 102 -3.17 2.31 1.95
N ASN A 103 -2.38 1.82 1.00
CA ASN A 103 -0.93 1.93 1.10
C ASN A 103 -0.38 3.21 0.46
N THR A 104 -0.99 3.69 -0.62
CA THR A 104 -0.48 4.86 -1.34
C THR A 104 -0.60 6.14 -0.52
N ILE A 105 -1.64 6.29 0.31
CA ILE A 105 -1.81 7.49 1.14
C ILE A 105 -0.65 7.65 2.15
N GLY A 106 -0.31 6.61 2.90
CA GLY A 106 0.78 6.67 3.87
C GLY A 106 2.16 6.78 3.21
N GLN A 107 2.38 6.07 2.09
CA GLN A 107 3.65 6.15 1.35
C GLN A 107 3.89 7.53 0.75
N ALA A 108 2.87 8.15 0.16
CA ALA A 108 3.00 9.50 -0.41
C ALA A 108 3.18 10.56 0.68
N MET A 109 2.47 10.44 1.81
CA MET A 109 2.64 11.32 2.98
C MET A 109 4.07 11.25 3.52
N LEU A 110 4.62 10.04 3.68
CA LEU A 110 6.00 9.85 4.11
C LEU A 110 6.99 10.46 3.11
N ALA A 111 6.82 10.18 1.81
CA ALA A 111 7.66 10.72 0.76
C ALA A 111 7.63 12.27 0.75
N LYS A 112 6.46 12.88 0.95
CA LYS A 112 6.31 14.34 1.06
C LYS A 112 7.07 14.90 2.26
N ARG A 113 7.00 14.23 3.43
CA ARG A 113 7.77 14.62 4.63
C ARG A 113 9.29 14.47 4.43
N MET A 114 9.72 13.53 3.60
CA MET A 114 11.11 13.39 3.16
C MET A 114 11.52 14.43 2.11
N GLY A 115 10.68 15.40 1.77
CA GLY A 115 10.94 16.44 0.78
C GLY A 115 10.91 15.96 -0.67
N LYS A 116 10.37 14.78 -0.95
CA LYS A 116 10.22 14.29 -2.32
C LYS A 116 9.06 15.03 -3.00
N THR A 117 9.29 15.48 -4.22
CA THR A 117 8.32 16.26 -5.02
C THR A 117 7.71 15.47 -6.18
N ARG A 118 8.30 14.32 -6.49
CA ARG A 118 7.90 13.46 -7.59
C ARG A 118 7.82 12.01 -7.13
N ILE A 119 6.69 11.39 -7.40
CA ILE A 119 6.42 9.99 -7.13
C ILE A 119 6.40 9.21 -8.45
N ILE A 120 6.98 8.03 -8.44
CA ILE A 120 6.88 7.07 -9.53
C ILE A 120 6.15 5.83 -9.06
N ALA A 121 5.33 5.24 -9.92
CA ALA A 121 4.68 3.97 -9.66
C ALA A 121 4.70 3.09 -10.91
N GLU A 122 4.75 1.79 -10.69
CA GLU A 122 4.47 0.78 -11.71
C GLU A 122 3.05 0.26 -11.49
N THR A 123 2.35 -0.10 -12.57
CA THR A 123 1.03 -0.69 -12.49
C THR A 123 0.76 -1.63 -13.68
N GLY A 124 0.20 -2.81 -13.42
CA GLY A 124 -0.31 -3.71 -14.45
C GLY A 124 -1.80 -3.49 -14.67
N ALA A 125 -2.65 -3.93 -13.73
CA ALA A 125 -4.11 -3.77 -13.82
C ALA A 125 -4.62 -2.31 -13.70
N GLY A 126 -3.76 -1.35 -13.41
CA GLY A 126 -4.08 0.07 -13.33
C GLY A 126 -4.55 0.58 -11.96
N GLN A 127 -4.97 -0.30 -11.05
CA GLN A 127 -5.51 0.12 -9.75
C GLN A 127 -4.47 0.85 -8.88
N HIS A 128 -3.23 0.37 -8.87
CA HIS A 128 -2.15 1.02 -8.13
C HIS A 128 -1.78 2.38 -8.73
N GLY A 129 -1.72 2.46 -10.06
CA GLY A 129 -1.49 3.72 -10.77
C GLY A 129 -2.58 4.76 -10.48
N VAL A 130 -3.85 4.37 -10.53
CA VAL A 130 -4.97 5.26 -10.18
C VAL A 130 -4.86 5.74 -8.72
N ALA A 131 -4.59 4.84 -7.77
CA ALA A 131 -4.46 5.21 -6.37
C ALA A 131 -3.27 6.17 -6.14
N THR A 132 -2.12 5.91 -6.77
CA THR A 132 -0.94 6.77 -6.67
C THR A 132 -1.21 8.15 -7.28
N ALA A 133 -1.77 8.20 -8.49
CA ALA A 133 -2.12 9.47 -9.13
C ALA A 133 -3.12 10.28 -8.28
N THR A 134 -4.12 9.61 -7.70
CA THR A 134 -5.11 10.24 -6.82
C THR A 134 -4.46 10.89 -5.60
N VAL A 135 -3.58 10.17 -4.92
CA VAL A 135 -2.91 10.70 -3.72
C VAL A 135 -1.89 11.79 -4.08
N CYS A 136 -1.20 11.65 -5.20
CA CYS A 136 -0.30 12.70 -5.69
C CYS A 136 -1.06 14.00 -6.01
N ALA A 137 -2.22 13.90 -6.65
CA ALA A 137 -3.10 15.04 -6.90
C ALA A 137 -3.57 15.70 -5.58
N LEU A 138 -3.97 14.89 -4.58
CA LEU A 138 -4.35 15.37 -3.25
C LEU A 138 -3.21 16.16 -2.58
N MET A 139 -1.98 15.67 -2.66
CA MET A 139 -0.84 16.20 -1.94
C MET A 139 -0.01 17.22 -2.72
N GLY A 140 -0.37 17.50 -3.98
CA GLY A 140 0.36 18.42 -4.86
C GLY A 140 1.73 17.89 -5.30
N LEU A 141 1.84 16.57 -5.50
CA LEU A 141 3.06 15.88 -5.93
C LEU A 141 2.99 15.56 -7.44
N GLN A 142 4.12 15.64 -8.11
CA GLN A 142 4.22 15.12 -9.48
C GLN A 142 4.09 13.59 -9.46
N CYS A 143 3.38 13.04 -10.45
CA CYS A 143 3.18 11.59 -10.56
C CYS A 143 3.57 11.10 -11.94
N ILE A 144 4.39 10.04 -11.99
CA ILE A 144 4.70 9.31 -13.21
C ILE A 144 4.33 7.85 -13.01
N VAL A 145 3.44 7.32 -13.84
CA VAL A 145 3.02 5.93 -13.78
C VAL A 145 3.56 5.19 -14.99
N TYR A 146 4.31 4.14 -14.73
CA TYR A 146 4.81 3.21 -15.76
C TYR A 146 3.84 2.04 -15.90
N MET A 147 3.46 1.74 -17.12
CA MET A 147 2.51 0.69 -17.46
C MET A 147 2.89 0.02 -18.77
N GLY A 148 2.76 -1.30 -18.84
CA GLY A 148 3.05 -2.05 -20.07
C GLY A 148 2.08 -1.67 -21.19
N GLU A 149 2.56 -1.62 -22.44
CA GLU A 149 1.78 -1.20 -23.62
C GLU A 149 0.47 -2.00 -23.78
N ILE A 150 0.55 -3.33 -23.63
CA ILE A 150 -0.62 -4.21 -23.70
C ILE A 150 -1.63 -3.90 -22.59
N ASP A 151 -1.14 -3.59 -21.39
CA ASP A 151 -1.99 -3.26 -20.25
C ASP A 151 -2.64 -1.89 -20.40
N ILE A 152 -1.96 -0.92 -21.02
CA ILE A 152 -2.55 0.40 -21.37
C ILE A 152 -3.81 0.22 -22.20
N GLU A 153 -3.78 -0.64 -23.20
CA GLU A 153 -4.95 -0.93 -24.04
C GLU A 153 -6.05 -1.65 -23.25
N ARG A 154 -5.69 -2.72 -22.55
CA ARG A 154 -6.64 -3.56 -21.79
C ARG A 154 -7.32 -2.79 -20.65
N GLN A 155 -6.60 -1.86 -20.05
CA GLN A 155 -7.02 -1.09 -18.87
C GLN A 155 -7.30 0.38 -19.19
N ALA A 156 -7.71 0.67 -20.44
CA ALA A 156 -7.98 2.03 -20.91
C ALA A 156 -8.84 2.90 -19.95
N PRO A 157 -9.87 2.35 -19.24
CA PRO A 157 -10.62 3.13 -18.26
C PRO A 157 -9.76 3.63 -17.08
N ASN A 158 -8.82 2.81 -16.60
CA ASN A 158 -7.91 3.22 -15.53
C ASN A 158 -6.87 4.25 -16.03
N VAL A 159 -6.38 4.08 -17.26
CA VAL A 159 -5.50 5.07 -17.92
C VAL A 159 -6.22 6.42 -18.05
N ALA A 160 -7.49 6.41 -18.46
CA ALA A 160 -8.28 7.64 -18.54
C ALA A 160 -8.43 8.32 -17.18
N ARG A 161 -8.69 7.55 -16.09
CA ARG A 161 -8.75 8.09 -14.73
C ARG A 161 -7.44 8.75 -14.30
N MET A 162 -6.30 8.11 -14.57
CA MET A 162 -4.98 8.69 -14.25
C MET A 162 -4.76 10.00 -15.00
N LYS A 163 -5.09 10.06 -16.29
CA LYS A 163 -4.99 11.30 -17.11
C LYS A 163 -5.91 12.43 -16.64
N MET A 164 -7.08 12.10 -16.09
CA MET A 164 -8.00 13.11 -15.54
C MET A 164 -7.49 13.75 -14.24
N LEU A 165 -6.56 13.11 -13.57
CA LEU A 165 -5.96 13.59 -12.32
C LEU A 165 -4.75 14.52 -12.55
N GLY A 166 -4.35 14.74 -13.81
CA GLY A 166 -3.18 15.53 -14.18
C GLY A 166 -1.96 14.68 -14.40
#